data_07fed0495b9de03362675127101a4b91
#
_entry.id   07fed0495b9de03362675127101a4b91
#
_cell.length_a   1.000
_cell.length_b   1.000
_cell.length_c   1.000
_cell.angle_alpha   90.00
_cell.angle_beta   90.00
_cell.angle_gamma   90.00
#
_symmetry.space_group_name_H-M   'P 1'
#
loop_
_entity.id
_entity.type
_entity.pdbx_description
1 polymer ?
#
loop_
_entity_poly.entity_id
_entity_poly.type
_entity_poly.pdbx_seq_one_letter_code
_entity_poly.pdbx_strand_id
1 'polypeptide(L)'
;MTHAVLLTRNNDEDQAQREMEKRPGHFVRSVSADPSQPQAEDMFRKAIRDGAVSIGELKYHLALDSPEMRRVYDLAAEMHVPVMMHVQNFPHFPGELPYNTGYDQFDKILRAYPKTTFIGHGDLFWAHISAEVPTDRGYPVGPIKQGGLTDRWLSEFPNLYADMSANSGNNALSRDREFSRGFMARHQDKLLFGSDCSCVDGKGGGVSQANNPEASRLAGKCVARATLELSQQLASPEVFRKITWENGKRLFKVPA
;
A
#
# COMPACT_ATOMS: atom_id res chain seq x y z
N MET A 1 -13.74 -3.50 -12.70
CA MET A 1 -13.58 -3.52 -11.22
C MET A 1 -14.97 -3.47 -10.62
N THR A 2 -15.32 -4.45 -9.82
CA THR A 2 -16.67 -4.56 -9.25
C THR A 2 -16.73 -4.06 -7.81
N HIS A 3 -15.61 -4.13 -7.08
CA HIS A 3 -15.49 -3.69 -5.69
C HIS A 3 -14.15 -2.99 -5.47
N ALA A 4 -14.09 -2.05 -4.53
CA ALA A 4 -12.84 -1.41 -4.10
C ALA A 4 -12.90 -0.91 -2.66
N VAL A 5 -11.72 -0.75 -2.06
CA VAL A 5 -11.56 0.02 -0.82
C VAL A 5 -11.24 1.46 -1.21
N LEU A 6 -12.07 2.39 -0.77
CA LEU A 6 -11.83 3.82 -0.92
C LEU A 6 -10.92 4.28 0.21
N LEU A 7 -9.71 4.73 -0.14
CA LEU A 7 -8.81 5.36 0.83
C LEU A 7 -9.28 6.77 1.10
N THR A 8 -9.64 7.05 2.34
CA THR A 8 -10.01 8.41 2.77
C THR A 8 -8.78 9.11 3.33
N ARG A 9 -8.59 10.37 2.98
CA ARG A 9 -7.62 11.27 3.61
C ARG A 9 -8.39 12.30 4.43
N ASN A 10 -7.75 12.88 5.43
CA ASN A 10 -8.25 13.95 6.29
C ASN A 10 -9.45 14.72 5.70
N ASN A 11 -10.68 14.45 6.11
CA ASN A 11 -11.94 15.07 5.67
C ASN A 11 -12.58 14.55 4.34
N ASP A 12 -12.01 13.54 3.67
CA ASP A 12 -12.64 12.96 2.47
C ASP A 12 -13.72 11.90 2.80
N GLU A 13 -14.07 11.74 4.07
CA GLU A 13 -15.11 10.79 4.50
C GLU A 13 -16.44 11.04 3.79
N ASP A 14 -16.83 12.29 3.60
CA ASP A 14 -18.05 12.68 2.89
C ASP A 14 -18.02 12.27 1.41
N GLN A 15 -16.86 12.31 0.77
CA GLN A 15 -16.75 11.87 -0.63
C GLN A 15 -16.87 10.35 -0.73
N ALA A 16 -16.18 9.61 0.12
CA ALA A 16 -16.28 8.15 0.17
C ALA A 16 -17.72 7.72 0.48
N GLN A 17 -18.38 8.37 1.43
CA GLN A 17 -19.77 8.11 1.78
C GLN A 17 -20.69 8.32 0.58
N ARG A 18 -20.58 9.45 -0.14
CA ARG A 18 -21.37 9.72 -1.35
C ARG A 18 -21.16 8.66 -2.45
N GLU A 19 -19.93 8.19 -2.64
CA GLU A 19 -19.67 7.14 -3.64
C GLU A 19 -20.22 5.77 -3.21
N MET A 20 -20.20 5.46 -1.92
CA MET A 20 -20.81 4.24 -1.37
C MET A 20 -22.35 4.27 -1.51
N GLU A 21 -22.97 5.43 -1.28
CA GLU A 21 -24.42 5.62 -1.45
C GLU A 21 -24.86 5.50 -2.92
N LYS A 22 -24.07 6.05 -3.85
CA LYS A 22 -24.35 5.92 -5.31
C LYS A 22 -24.25 4.48 -5.80
N ARG A 23 -23.41 3.65 -5.17
CA ARG A 23 -23.14 2.28 -5.59
C ARG A 23 -23.10 1.34 -4.38
N PRO A 24 -24.27 1.06 -3.77
CA PRO A 24 -24.35 0.19 -2.59
C PRO A 24 -23.71 -1.18 -2.85
N GLY A 25 -22.88 -1.63 -1.91
CA GLY A 25 -22.21 -2.93 -1.97
C GLY A 25 -20.94 -2.97 -2.83
N HIS A 26 -20.64 -1.93 -3.64
CA HIS A 26 -19.44 -1.92 -4.48
C HIS A 26 -18.20 -1.39 -3.76
N PHE A 27 -18.38 -0.56 -2.75
CA PHE A 27 -17.28 0.09 -2.06
C PHE A 27 -17.36 -0.14 -0.55
N VAL A 28 -16.19 -0.27 0.05
CA VAL A 28 -15.95 -0.11 1.48
C VAL A 28 -14.92 1.00 1.65
N ARG A 29 -14.78 1.58 2.83
CA ARG A 29 -13.84 2.67 3.06
C ARG A 29 -12.78 2.35 4.11
N SER A 30 -11.64 3.00 4.03
CA SER A 30 -10.67 3.11 5.10
C SER A 30 -10.94 4.35 5.97
N VAL A 31 -10.10 4.55 6.97
CA VAL A 31 -9.99 5.80 7.72
C VAL A 31 -8.53 6.21 7.84
N SER A 32 -8.23 7.49 7.64
CA SER A 32 -6.89 8.04 7.86
C SER A 32 -6.98 9.34 8.66
N ALA A 33 -6.16 9.45 9.68
CA ALA A 33 -5.96 10.66 10.49
C ALA A 33 -4.50 10.70 10.95
N ASP A 34 -3.99 11.88 11.26
CA ASP A 34 -2.62 12.05 11.77
C ASP A 34 -2.50 11.43 13.18
N PRO A 35 -1.71 10.36 13.37
CA PRO A 35 -1.58 9.68 14.66
C PRO A 35 -0.98 10.55 15.77
N SER A 36 -0.32 11.66 15.42
CA SER A 36 0.24 12.60 16.39
C SER A 36 -0.82 13.48 17.06
N GLN A 37 -2.02 13.56 16.47
CA GLN A 37 -3.10 14.38 17.02
C GLN A 37 -3.79 13.68 18.19
N PRO A 38 -4.11 14.40 19.28
CA PRO A 38 -4.73 13.81 20.48
C PRO A 38 -6.03 13.05 20.21
N GLN A 39 -6.81 13.49 19.21
CA GLN A 39 -8.13 12.90 18.85
C GLN A 39 -8.03 11.74 17.86
N ALA A 40 -6.83 11.39 17.37
CA ALA A 40 -6.68 10.40 16.29
C ALA A 40 -7.26 9.03 16.66
N GLU A 41 -7.03 8.55 17.87
CA GLU A 41 -7.53 7.27 18.33
C GLU A 41 -9.06 7.22 18.34
N ASP A 42 -9.71 8.27 18.87
CA ASP A 42 -11.18 8.36 18.90
C ASP A 42 -11.76 8.42 17.48
N MET A 43 -11.10 9.14 16.58
CA MET A 43 -11.48 9.18 15.16
C MET A 43 -11.40 7.81 14.50
N PHE A 44 -10.32 7.07 14.71
CA PHE A 44 -10.18 5.70 14.19
C PHE A 44 -11.25 4.78 14.76
N ARG A 45 -11.44 4.79 16.08
CA ARG A 45 -12.46 3.95 16.75
C ARG A 45 -13.86 4.25 16.23
N LYS A 46 -14.20 5.53 16.11
CA LYS A 46 -15.51 5.95 15.57
C LYS A 46 -15.67 5.47 14.14
N ALA A 47 -14.73 5.77 13.25
CA ALA A 47 -14.83 5.42 11.85
C ALA A 47 -14.94 3.90 11.61
N ILE A 48 -14.22 3.08 12.39
CA ILE A 48 -14.30 1.62 12.30
C ILE A 48 -15.67 1.11 12.79
N ARG A 49 -16.21 1.67 13.88
CA ARG A 49 -17.58 1.35 14.31
C ARG A 49 -18.62 1.74 13.27
N ASP A 50 -18.37 2.80 12.52
CA ASP A 50 -19.21 3.29 11.41
C ASP A 50 -18.91 2.57 10.07
N GLY A 51 -18.17 1.44 10.11
CA GLY A 51 -17.98 0.54 8.98
C GLY A 51 -16.70 0.75 8.17
N ALA A 52 -15.72 1.53 8.63
CA ALA A 52 -14.40 1.54 8.01
C ALA A 52 -13.71 0.18 8.21
N VAL A 53 -13.09 -0.36 7.16
CA VAL A 53 -12.53 -1.72 7.14
C VAL A 53 -11.01 -1.76 7.34
N SER A 54 -10.35 -0.61 7.39
CA SER A 54 -8.91 -0.48 7.59
C SER A 54 -8.53 0.90 8.11
N ILE A 55 -7.36 1.00 8.72
CA ILE A 55 -6.70 2.27 9.06
C ILE A 55 -5.65 2.55 7.99
N GLY A 56 -5.64 3.77 7.46
CA GLY A 56 -4.65 4.21 6.46
C GLY A 56 -5.28 4.48 5.09
N GLU A 57 -4.49 4.94 4.16
CA GLU A 57 -3.03 5.04 4.17
C GLU A 57 -2.53 6.04 5.24
N LEU A 58 -1.58 5.63 6.07
CA LEU A 58 -0.90 6.51 7.01
C LEU A 58 0.38 7.05 6.38
N LYS A 59 0.31 8.27 5.89
CA LYS A 59 1.42 9.00 5.27
C LYS A 59 1.75 10.23 6.09
N TYR A 60 2.48 10.04 7.18
CA TYR A 60 2.88 11.08 8.13
C TYR A 60 4.38 11.01 8.42
N HIS A 61 4.97 12.12 8.87
CA HIS A 61 6.40 12.20 9.23
C HIS A 61 6.65 11.55 10.61
N LEU A 62 6.28 10.28 10.73
CA LEU A 62 6.43 9.49 11.94
C LEU A 62 7.26 8.24 11.64
N ALA A 63 8.18 7.94 12.55
CA ALA A 63 8.87 6.66 12.49
C ALA A 63 7.89 5.51 12.73
N LEU A 64 8.10 4.37 12.06
CA LEU A 64 7.23 3.19 12.21
C LEU A 64 7.19 2.66 13.65
N ASP A 65 8.22 2.94 14.45
CA ASP A 65 8.32 2.54 15.86
C ASP A 65 7.96 3.66 16.84
N SER A 66 7.47 4.81 16.37
CA SER A 66 7.08 5.91 17.25
C SER A 66 5.96 5.52 18.21
N PRO A 67 5.84 6.16 19.39
CA PRO A 67 4.76 5.89 20.33
C PRO A 67 3.37 6.06 19.72
N GLU A 68 3.20 7.02 18.81
CA GLU A 68 1.97 7.33 18.09
C GLU A 68 1.56 6.15 17.20
N MET A 69 2.50 5.64 16.40
CA MET A 69 2.25 4.50 15.53
C MET A 69 1.99 3.22 16.32
N ARG A 70 2.69 3.01 17.44
CA ARG A 70 2.45 1.86 18.32
C ARG A 70 1.01 1.84 18.87
N ARG A 71 0.45 2.99 19.27
CA ARG A 71 -0.97 3.09 19.68
C ARG A 71 -1.92 2.69 18.55
N VAL A 72 -1.61 3.10 17.31
CA VAL A 72 -2.42 2.68 16.14
C VAL A 72 -2.35 1.16 15.93
N TYR A 73 -1.19 0.53 16.12
CA TYR A 73 -1.05 -0.93 15.97
C TYR A 73 -1.85 -1.70 17.03
N ASP A 74 -1.81 -1.24 18.29
CA ASP A 74 -2.63 -1.81 19.36
C ASP A 74 -4.13 -1.68 19.06
N LEU A 75 -4.56 -0.49 18.64
CA LEU A 75 -5.94 -0.22 18.25
C LEU A 75 -6.39 -1.11 17.09
N ALA A 76 -5.57 -1.23 16.05
CA ALA A 76 -5.89 -2.05 14.89
C ALA A 76 -6.05 -3.53 15.25
N ALA A 77 -5.19 -4.04 16.15
CA ALA A 77 -5.31 -5.40 16.69
C ALA A 77 -6.61 -5.57 17.49
N GLU A 78 -6.96 -4.61 18.35
CA GLU A 78 -8.19 -4.61 19.14
C GLU A 78 -9.45 -4.60 18.24
N MET A 79 -9.45 -3.75 17.22
CA MET A 79 -10.59 -3.56 16.32
C MET A 79 -10.62 -4.57 15.16
N HIS A 80 -9.60 -5.46 15.06
CA HIS A 80 -9.47 -6.48 14.02
C HIS A 80 -9.52 -5.93 12.59
N VAL A 81 -8.83 -4.81 12.35
CA VAL A 81 -8.67 -4.18 11.04
C VAL A 81 -7.20 -4.07 10.66
N PRO A 82 -6.83 -4.13 9.37
CA PRO A 82 -5.47 -3.93 8.94
C PRO A 82 -5.06 -2.45 8.98
N VAL A 83 -3.74 -2.21 9.08
CA VAL A 83 -3.12 -0.89 8.97
C VAL A 83 -2.30 -0.82 7.69
N MET A 84 -2.61 0.15 6.82
CA MET A 84 -1.80 0.46 5.65
C MET A 84 -0.84 1.61 5.96
N MET A 85 0.45 1.34 5.77
CA MET A 85 1.52 2.28 6.08
C MET A 85 2.23 2.72 4.81
N HIS A 86 2.40 4.02 4.64
CA HIS A 86 3.26 4.59 3.63
C HIS A 86 4.71 4.61 4.12
N VAL A 87 5.58 3.89 3.43
CA VAL A 87 7.00 3.78 3.78
C VAL A 87 7.82 4.58 2.78
N GLN A 88 8.40 5.69 3.26
CA GLN A 88 9.11 6.66 2.45
C GLN A 88 10.26 7.27 3.24
N ASN A 89 11.38 7.54 2.59
CA ASN A 89 12.48 8.33 3.16
C ASN A 89 12.74 9.59 2.34
N PHE A 90 12.66 9.49 1.01
CA PHE A 90 13.00 10.60 0.13
C PHE A 90 11.78 11.48 -0.16
N PRO A 91 11.95 12.80 -0.23
CA PRO A 91 10.90 13.71 -0.68
C PRO A 91 10.46 13.38 -2.11
N HIS A 92 9.15 13.41 -2.38
CA HIS A 92 8.59 13.20 -3.72
C HIS A 92 8.50 14.51 -4.52
N PHE A 93 8.57 15.66 -3.85
CA PHE A 93 8.52 16.97 -4.49
C PHE A 93 9.38 18.00 -3.72
N PRO A 94 9.80 19.09 -4.39
CA PRO A 94 10.57 20.14 -3.75
C PRO A 94 9.86 20.74 -2.55
N GLY A 95 10.56 20.83 -1.42
CA GLY A 95 10.02 21.38 -0.16
C GLY A 95 9.32 20.36 0.74
N GLU A 96 9.11 19.13 0.31
CA GLU A 96 8.68 18.05 1.19
C GLU A 96 9.81 17.68 2.16
N LEU A 97 9.48 17.52 3.44
CA LEU A 97 10.45 17.07 4.43
C LEU A 97 10.73 15.56 4.30
N PRO A 98 11.94 15.08 4.64
CA PRO A 98 12.21 13.64 4.72
C PRO A 98 11.30 12.97 5.73
N TYR A 99 10.85 11.74 5.41
CA TYR A 99 9.94 10.99 6.28
C TYR A 99 10.66 10.19 7.37
N ASN A 100 11.83 9.63 7.09
CA ASN A 100 12.63 8.84 8.04
C ASN A 100 11.84 7.73 8.72
N THR A 101 11.12 6.92 7.94
CA THR A 101 10.19 5.91 8.48
C THR A 101 10.88 4.76 9.22
N GLY A 102 12.19 4.51 9.01
CA GLY A 102 12.94 3.46 9.72
C GLY A 102 12.57 2.04 9.26
N TYR A 103 12.35 1.85 7.98
CA TYR A 103 11.89 0.58 7.41
C TYR A 103 12.84 -0.61 7.68
N ASP A 104 14.14 -0.38 7.74
CA ASP A 104 15.15 -1.40 8.03
C ASP A 104 14.97 -2.09 9.40
N GLN A 105 14.22 -1.49 10.31
CA GLN A 105 13.88 -2.02 11.63
C GLN A 105 12.43 -2.55 11.73
N PHE A 106 11.70 -2.59 10.62
CA PHE A 106 10.27 -2.92 10.63
C PHE A 106 9.98 -4.36 11.06
N ASP A 107 10.91 -5.29 10.88
CA ASP A 107 10.77 -6.66 11.39
C ASP A 107 10.57 -6.72 12.91
N LYS A 108 11.15 -5.79 13.67
CA LYS A 108 10.93 -5.68 15.12
C LYS A 108 9.47 -5.34 15.45
N ILE A 109 8.87 -4.46 14.64
CA ILE A 109 7.46 -4.11 14.78
C ILE A 109 6.57 -5.30 14.43
N LEU A 110 6.84 -5.97 13.31
CA LEU A 110 6.08 -7.16 12.90
C LEU A 110 6.08 -8.26 13.97
N ARG A 111 7.22 -8.47 14.65
CA ARG A 111 7.34 -9.43 15.77
C ARG A 111 6.63 -8.95 17.04
N ALA A 112 6.70 -7.65 17.34
CA ALA A 112 6.10 -7.09 18.55
C ALA A 112 4.56 -7.05 18.48
N TYR A 113 4.01 -6.95 17.27
CA TYR A 113 2.57 -6.82 17.01
C TYR A 113 2.01 -7.97 16.16
N PRO A 114 2.09 -9.23 16.61
CA PRO A 114 1.69 -10.39 15.81
C PRO A 114 0.18 -10.46 15.52
N LYS A 115 -0.63 -9.72 16.29
CA LYS A 115 -2.09 -9.64 16.11
C LYS A 115 -2.52 -8.52 15.17
N THR A 116 -1.63 -7.59 14.86
CA THR A 116 -1.89 -6.50 13.93
C THR A 116 -1.54 -6.95 12.52
N THR A 117 -2.46 -6.77 11.58
CA THR A 117 -2.20 -7.01 10.16
C THR A 117 -1.68 -5.71 9.53
N PHE A 118 -0.51 -5.79 8.92
CA PHE A 118 0.16 -4.68 8.27
C PHE A 118 0.06 -4.79 6.74
N ILE A 119 -0.16 -3.66 6.07
CA ILE A 119 -0.10 -3.54 4.62
C ILE A 119 1.00 -2.56 4.29
N GLY A 120 2.09 -3.04 3.72
CA GLY A 120 3.22 -2.21 3.27
C GLY A 120 2.92 -1.56 1.93
N HIS A 121 3.16 -0.25 1.86
CA HIS A 121 2.99 0.58 0.68
C HIS A 121 4.10 1.65 0.62
N GLY A 122 4.32 2.21 -0.55
CA GLY A 122 5.26 3.32 -0.76
C GLY A 122 6.57 2.91 -1.44
N ASP A 123 7.35 3.92 -1.79
CA ASP A 123 8.54 3.74 -2.61
C ASP A 123 9.66 2.98 -1.89
N LEU A 124 9.89 3.27 -0.61
CA LEU A 124 10.93 2.58 0.16
C LEU A 124 10.56 1.12 0.42
N PHE A 125 9.29 0.82 0.72
CA PHE A 125 8.81 -0.56 0.85
C PHE A 125 9.14 -1.36 -0.42
N TRP A 126 8.81 -0.80 -1.59
CA TRP A 126 9.03 -1.46 -2.87
C TRP A 126 10.48 -1.41 -3.36
N ALA A 127 11.27 -0.41 -2.97
CA ALA A 127 12.70 -0.41 -3.25
C ALA A 127 13.40 -1.61 -2.59
N HIS A 128 13.02 -1.94 -1.36
CA HIS A 128 13.53 -3.05 -0.58
C HIS A 128 13.07 -4.45 -1.04
N ILE A 129 12.38 -4.59 -2.17
CA ILE A 129 12.22 -5.88 -2.86
C ILE A 129 13.59 -6.42 -3.31
N SER A 130 14.57 -5.54 -3.48
CA SER A 130 15.97 -5.83 -3.82
C SER A 130 16.86 -5.75 -2.57
N ALA A 131 17.88 -6.59 -2.50
CA ALA A 131 18.93 -6.50 -1.47
C ALA A 131 19.80 -5.25 -1.63
N GLU A 132 19.93 -4.74 -2.85
CA GLU A 132 20.61 -3.48 -3.15
C GLU A 132 19.56 -2.38 -3.33
N VAL A 133 19.58 -1.42 -2.43
CA VAL A 133 18.66 -0.26 -2.44
C VAL A 133 19.49 1.01 -2.60
N PRO A 134 19.21 1.85 -3.62
CA PRO A 134 19.87 3.14 -3.75
C PRO A 134 19.62 4.03 -2.53
N THR A 135 20.63 4.80 -2.16
CA THR A 135 20.55 5.76 -1.04
C THR A 135 20.15 7.17 -1.49
N ASP A 136 19.97 7.36 -2.79
CA ASP A 136 19.74 8.67 -3.42
C ASP A 136 18.36 8.79 -4.09
N ARG A 137 17.59 7.69 -4.15
CA ARG A 137 16.28 7.67 -4.84
C ARG A 137 15.35 6.59 -4.31
N GLY A 138 14.03 6.86 -4.33
CA GLY A 138 12.98 5.92 -3.93
C GLY A 138 12.56 4.93 -5.02
N TYR A 139 12.92 5.21 -6.29
CA TYR A 139 12.52 4.38 -7.45
C TYR A 139 13.74 3.78 -8.15
N PRO A 140 14.21 2.61 -7.71
CA PRO A 140 15.38 1.95 -8.30
C PRO A 140 15.13 1.52 -9.75
N VAL A 141 16.19 1.53 -10.56
CA VAL A 141 16.21 0.99 -11.93
C VAL A 141 17.09 -0.26 -12.01
N GLY A 142 16.93 -1.05 -13.08
CA GLY A 142 17.73 -2.27 -13.31
C GLY A 142 17.20 -3.49 -12.57
N PRO A 143 17.90 -4.62 -12.65
CA PRO A 143 17.45 -5.91 -12.12
C PRO A 143 17.38 -5.91 -10.59
N ILE A 144 16.54 -6.83 -10.07
CA ILE A 144 16.36 -7.01 -8.64
C ILE A 144 17.41 -8.00 -8.12
N LYS A 145 18.15 -7.60 -7.10
CA LYS A 145 19.04 -8.51 -6.36
C LYS A 145 18.26 -9.28 -5.32
N GLN A 146 18.38 -10.61 -5.34
CA GLN A 146 17.71 -11.48 -4.37
C GLN A 146 18.12 -11.14 -2.93
N GLY A 147 17.23 -11.42 -1.98
CA GLY A 147 17.46 -11.21 -0.54
C GLY A 147 16.98 -9.86 -0.01
N GLY A 148 16.16 -9.13 -0.77
CA GLY A 148 15.55 -7.88 -0.31
C GLY A 148 14.66 -8.07 0.92
N LEU A 149 14.60 -7.06 1.77
CA LEU A 149 13.85 -7.10 3.04
C LEU A 149 12.37 -7.39 2.81
N THR A 150 11.76 -6.74 1.82
CA THR A 150 10.33 -6.92 1.49
C THR A 150 10.01 -8.36 1.09
N ASP A 151 10.80 -8.97 0.19
CA ASP A 151 10.62 -10.37 -0.24
C ASP A 151 10.78 -11.33 0.94
N ARG A 152 11.81 -11.11 1.76
CA ARG A 152 12.08 -11.91 2.94
C ARG A 152 10.97 -11.80 3.98
N TRP A 153 10.58 -10.59 4.35
CA TRP A 153 9.57 -10.37 5.40
C TRP A 153 8.17 -10.81 5.00
N LEU A 154 7.80 -10.69 3.73
CA LEU A 154 6.56 -11.29 3.24
C LEU A 154 6.55 -12.82 3.38
N SER A 155 7.72 -13.48 3.32
CA SER A 155 7.83 -14.91 3.56
C SER A 155 7.80 -15.25 5.07
N GLU A 156 8.48 -14.45 5.90
CA GLU A 156 8.69 -14.73 7.32
C GLU A 156 7.48 -14.35 8.20
N PHE A 157 6.78 -13.26 7.89
CA PHE A 157 5.74 -12.70 8.76
C PHE A 157 4.34 -12.93 8.21
N PRO A 158 3.49 -13.74 8.87
CA PRO A 158 2.12 -14.00 8.42
C PRO A 158 1.22 -12.75 8.44
N ASN A 159 1.57 -11.76 9.26
CA ASN A 159 0.82 -10.52 9.46
C ASN A 159 1.25 -9.36 8.54
N LEU A 160 2.14 -9.60 7.56
CA LEU A 160 2.52 -8.61 6.56
C LEU A 160 1.90 -8.92 5.19
N TYR A 161 1.26 -7.92 4.60
CA TYR A 161 0.74 -7.87 3.24
C TYR A 161 1.43 -6.74 2.46
N ALA A 162 1.32 -6.75 1.13
CA ALA A 162 1.90 -5.73 0.26
C ALA A 162 0.85 -5.19 -0.71
N ASP A 163 0.67 -3.87 -0.71
CA ASP A 163 -0.14 -3.17 -1.70
C ASP A 163 0.69 -2.79 -2.92
N MET A 164 0.26 -3.26 -4.10
CA MET A 164 0.97 -3.10 -5.38
C MET A 164 0.62 -1.80 -6.10
N SER A 165 -0.11 -0.92 -5.46
CA SER A 165 -0.61 0.33 -6.06
C SER A 165 0.50 1.35 -6.33
N ALA A 166 0.11 2.44 -6.95
CA ALA A 166 0.97 3.56 -7.32
C ALA A 166 2.09 3.21 -8.32
N ASN A 167 2.93 4.21 -8.55
CA ASN A 167 4.14 4.01 -9.35
C ASN A 167 5.18 3.12 -8.65
N SER A 168 5.21 3.11 -7.33
CA SER A 168 6.18 2.35 -6.54
C SER A 168 6.06 0.84 -6.77
N GLY A 169 4.85 0.28 -6.62
CA GLY A 169 4.60 -1.12 -6.92
C GLY A 169 4.82 -1.47 -8.39
N ASN A 170 4.32 -0.62 -9.30
CA ASN A 170 4.55 -0.83 -10.73
C ASN A 170 6.04 -0.77 -11.10
N ASN A 171 6.82 0.17 -10.54
CA ASN A 171 8.27 0.27 -10.76
C ASN A 171 8.98 -1.02 -10.32
N ALA A 172 8.74 -1.45 -9.10
CA ALA A 172 9.38 -2.64 -8.55
C ALA A 172 9.11 -3.89 -9.40
N LEU A 173 7.85 -4.11 -9.77
CA LEU A 173 7.43 -5.33 -10.46
C LEU A 173 7.68 -5.32 -11.97
N SER A 174 7.82 -4.14 -12.61
CA SER A 174 8.06 -4.04 -14.04
C SER A 174 9.54 -4.08 -14.44
N ARG A 175 10.47 -3.70 -13.54
CA ARG A 175 11.89 -3.57 -13.84
C ARG A 175 12.64 -4.89 -13.97
N ASP A 176 12.10 -5.97 -13.39
CA ASP A 176 12.62 -7.34 -13.50
C ASP A 176 11.47 -8.33 -13.57
N ARG A 177 11.09 -8.70 -14.79
CA ARG A 177 9.89 -9.52 -15.04
C ARG A 177 10.06 -10.97 -14.59
N GLU A 178 11.26 -11.53 -14.69
CA GLU A 178 11.53 -12.90 -14.28
C GLU A 178 11.46 -13.03 -12.76
N PHE A 179 12.14 -12.16 -12.04
CA PHE A 179 12.05 -12.07 -10.59
C PHE A 179 10.59 -11.88 -10.14
N SER A 180 9.88 -10.93 -10.76
CA SER A 180 8.51 -10.58 -10.38
C SER A 180 7.51 -11.71 -10.58
N ARG A 181 7.69 -12.55 -11.60
CA ARG A 181 6.90 -13.78 -11.78
C ARG A 181 7.05 -14.72 -10.58
N GLY A 182 8.29 -14.98 -10.17
CA GLY A 182 8.58 -15.80 -9.00
C GLY A 182 8.08 -15.17 -7.70
N PHE A 183 8.24 -13.85 -7.55
CA PHE A 183 7.76 -13.08 -6.40
C PHE A 183 6.23 -13.16 -6.25
N MET A 184 5.48 -12.94 -7.33
CA MET A 184 4.01 -13.04 -7.31
C MET A 184 3.54 -14.45 -6.95
N ALA A 185 4.21 -15.48 -7.45
CA ALA A 185 3.87 -16.87 -7.11
C ALA A 185 4.15 -17.19 -5.64
N ARG A 186 5.28 -16.71 -5.07
CA ARG A 186 5.63 -16.94 -3.65
C ARG A 186 4.67 -16.24 -2.70
N HIS A 187 4.28 -15.01 -3.04
CA HIS A 187 3.49 -14.15 -2.15
C HIS A 187 2.04 -13.99 -2.58
N GLN A 188 1.52 -14.91 -3.40
CA GLN A 188 0.20 -14.86 -4.01
C GLN A 188 -0.95 -14.60 -3.03
N ASP A 189 -0.81 -15.02 -1.77
CA ASP A 189 -1.84 -14.89 -0.74
C ASP A 189 -1.72 -13.61 0.10
N LYS A 190 -0.72 -12.76 -0.20
CA LYS A 190 -0.38 -11.54 0.55
C LYS A 190 -0.30 -10.28 -0.31
N LEU A 191 -0.32 -10.42 -1.63
CA LEU A 191 -0.29 -9.29 -2.55
C LEU A 191 -1.70 -8.76 -2.78
N LEU A 192 -1.83 -7.43 -2.79
CA LEU A 192 -3.08 -6.72 -3.00
C LEU A 192 -2.93 -5.79 -4.20
N PHE A 193 -3.82 -5.92 -5.18
CA PHE A 193 -3.90 -4.96 -6.26
C PHE A 193 -4.63 -3.71 -5.80
N GLY A 194 -4.02 -2.54 -6.00
CA GLY A 194 -4.61 -1.24 -5.79
C GLY A 194 -4.29 -0.31 -6.96
N SER A 195 -4.96 0.83 -7.04
CA SER A 195 -4.71 1.83 -8.07
C SER A 195 -3.81 2.96 -7.59
N ASP A 196 -4.15 3.56 -6.48
CA ASP A 196 -3.59 4.84 -6.00
C ASP A 196 -3.41 5.83 -7.16
N CYS A 197 -4.45 5.91 -8.01
CA CYS A 197 -4.42 6.68 -9.24
C CYS A 197 -5.47 7.78 -9.19
N SER A 198 -5.04 9.03 -9.38
CA SER A 198 -5.91 10.19 -9.47
C SER A 198 -6.32 10.54 -10.90
N CYS A 199 -5.94 9.75 -11.92
CA CYS A 199 -6.33 10.04 -13.28
C CYS A 199 -7.83 9.77 -13.51
N VAL A 200 -8.50 10.70 -14.18
CA VAL A 200 -9.94 10.64 -14.48
C VAL A 200 -10.26 10.13 -15.87
N ASP A 201 -9.29 10.12 -16.77
CA ASP A 201 -9.46 9.77 -18.19
C ASP A 201 -8.75 8.46 -18.59
N GLY A 202 -8.08 7.79 -17.64
CA GLY A 202 -7.32 6.57 -17.90
C GLY A 202 -5.99 6.76 -18.64
N LYS A 203 -5.59 8.01 -18.92
CA LYS A 203 -4.34 8.33 -19.66
C LYS A 203 -3.16 8.63 -18.74
N GLY A 204 -3.39 8.62 -17.44
CA GLY A 204 -2.36 8.89 -16.44
C GLY A 204 -2.05 10.38 -16.32
N GLY A 205 -2.44 11.00 -15.27
CA GLY A 205 -2.21 12.42 -14.96
C GLY A 205 -1.96 12.62 -13.47
N GLY A 206 -1.61 11.56 -12.76
CA GLY A 206 -1.36 11.64 -11.32
C GLY A 206 -0.06 12.39 -11.00
N VAL A 207 -0.07 13.11 -9.88
CA VAL A 207 1.06 13.90 -9.37
C VAL A 207 2.33 13.04 -9.20
N SER A 208 2.18 11.78 -8.85
CA SER A 208 3.28 10.81 -8.74
C SER A 208 4.01 10.51 -10.06
N GLN A 209 3.41 10.86 -11.19
CA GLN A 209 4.04 10.68 -12.51
C GLN A 209 4.74 11.94 -13.00
N ALA A 210 4.20 13.12 -12.70
CA ALA A 210 4.67 14.39 -13.24
C ALA A 210 6.05 14.81 -12.69
N ASN A 211 6.39 14.38 -11.48
CA ASN A 211 7.59 14.85 -10.77
C ASN A 211 8.67 13.78 -10.59
N ASN A 212 8.50 12.60 -11.21
CA ASN A 212 9.43 11.49 -11.06
C ASN A 212 9.95 11.04 -12.44
N PRO A 213 11.25 11.26 -12.76
CA PRO A 213 11.83 10.84 -14.04
C PRO A 213 11.68 9.35 -14.32
N GLU A 214 11.74 8.50 -13.29
CA GLU A 214 11.57 7.06 -13.43
C GLU A 214 10.12 6.67 -13.75
N ALA A 215 9.16 7.54 -13.47
CA ALA A 215 7.77 7.36 -13.88
C ALA A 215 7.52 7.70 -15.35
N SER A 216 8.50 8.25 -16.06
CA SER A 216 8.38 8.60 -17.49
C SER A 216 7.96 7.44 -18.38
N ARG A 217 8.31 6.20 -18.02
CA ARG A 217 7.86 4.97 -18.67
C ARG A 217 6.34 4.77 -18.66
N LEU A 218 5.63 5.46 -17.75
CA LEU A 218 4.17 5.47 -17.63
C LEU A 218 3.54 6.75 -18.21
N ALA A 219 4.31 7.59 -18.89
CA ALA A 219 3.78 8.80 -19.52
C ALA A 219 2.60 8.45 -20.46
N GLY A 220 1.48 9.11 -20.28
CA GLY A 220 0.26 8.85 -21.03
C GLY A 220 -0.47 7.54 -20.71
N LYS A 221 -0.08 6.84 -19.63
CA LYS A 221 -0.69 5.57 -19.21
C LYS A 221 -1.23 5.68 -17.79
N CYS A 222 -2.39 5.07 -17.55
CA CYS A 222 -2.90 4.87 -16.20
C CYS A 222 -2.05 3.83 -15.48
N VAL A 223 -1.47 4.18 -14.32
CA VAL A 223 -0.63 3.27 -13.53
C VAL A 223 -1.41 2.01 -13.10
N ALA A 224 -2.67 2.18 -12.71
CA ALA A 224 -3.54 1.06 -12.33
C ALA A 224 -3.69 0.05 -13.47
N ARG A 225 -3.97 0.53 -14.68
CA ARG A 225 -4.05 -0.34 -15.87
C ARG A 225 -2.72 -1.00 -16.17
N ALA A 226 -1.62 -0.26 -16.13
CA ALA A 226 -0.28 -0.81 -16.38
C ALA A 226 0.09 -1.90 -15.38
N THR A 227 -0.23 -1.72 -14.09
CA THR A 227 0.02 -2.72 -13.05
C THR A 227 -0.90 -3.95 -13.20
N LEU A 228 -2.16 -3.73 -13.58
CA LEU A 228 -3.10 -4.83 -13.84
C LEU A 228 -2.66 -5.69 -15.02
N GLU A 229 -2.30 -5.07 -16.14
CA GLU A 229 -1.80 -5.75 -17.34
C GLU A 229 -0.48 -6.49 -17.07
N LEU A 230 0.43 -5.88 -16.31
CA LEU A 230 1.66 -6.51 -15.86
C LEU A 230 1.37 -7.77 -15.03
N SER A 231 0.47 -7.66 -14.06
CA SER A 231 0.08 -8.78 -13.20
C SER A 231 -0.55 -9.92 -14.01
N GLN A 232 -1.42 -9.59 -14.99
CA GLN A 232 -2.04 -10.56 -15.88
C GLN A 232 -1.02 -11.29 -16.77
N GLN A 233 0.06 -10.61 -17.18
CA GLN A 233 1.11 -11.20 -18.00
C GLN A 233 2.09 -12.06 -17.20
N LEU A 234 2.30 -11.77 -15.92
CA LEU A 234 3.30 -12.43 -15.09
C LEU A 234 2.72 -13.55 -14.22
N ALA A 235 1.51 -13.40 -13.73
CA ALA A 235 0.87 -14.34 -12.83
C ALA A 235 0.08 -15.42 -13.60
N SER A 236 -0.08 -16.60 -13.00
CA SER A 236 -1.08 -17.56 -13.48
C SER A 236 -2.50 -16.99 -13.26
N PRO A 237 -3.53 -17.49 -13.98
CA PRO A 237 -4.91 -17.06 -13.77
C PRO A 237 -5.38 -17.16 -12.31
N GLU A 238 -4.94 -18.19 -11.59
CA GLU A 238 -5.26 -18.37 -10.18
C GLU A 238 -4.58 -17.29 -9.31
N VAL A 239 -3.28 -17.09 -9.47
CA VAL A 239 -2.51 -16.05 -8.74
C VAL A 239 -3.04 -14.67 -9.06
N PHE A 240 -3.36 -14.38 -10.31
CA PHE A 240 -3.97 -13.13 -10.73
C PHE A 240 -5.30 -12.87 -10.00
N ARG A 241 -6.18 -13.87 -9.91
CA ARG A 241 -7.46 -13.77 -9.19
C ARG A 241 -7.26 -13.51 -7.70
N LYS A 242 -6.30 -14.19 -7.05
CA LYS A 242 -5.94 -13.96 -5.64
C LYS A 242 -5.51 -12.50 -5.42
N ILE A 243 -4.57 -12.02 -6.20
CA ILE A 243 -4.01 -10.67 -6.07
C ILE A 243 -5.07 -9.58 -6.31
N THR A 244 -5.91 -9.77 -7.34
CA THR A 244 -6.86 -8.73 -7.76
C THR A 244 -8.20 -8.77 -7.03
N TRP A 245 -8.51 -9.85 -6.32
CA TRP A 245 -9.81 -10.01 -5.68
C TRP A 245 -9.77 -10.75 -4.34
N GLU A 246 -9.33 -12.02 -4.30
CA GLU A 246 -9.59 -12.88 -3.15
C GLU A 246 -8.88 -12.41 -1.89
N ASN A 247 -7.65 -11.92 -2.00
CA ASN A 247 -6.90 -11.41 -0.85
C ASN A 247 -7.55 -10.16 -0.26
N GLY A 248 -7.94 -9.22 -1.12
CA GLY A 248 -8.65 -8.00 -0.70
C GLY A 248 -10.00 -8.33 -0.07
N LYS A 249 -10.79 -9.20 -0.71
CA LYS A 249 -12.07 -9.65 -0.17
C LYS A 249 -11.93 -10.25 1.24
N ARG A 250 -10.96 -11.14 1.42
CA ARG A 250 -10.69 -11.79 2.71
C ARG A 250 -10.23 -10.79 3.76
N LEU A 251 -9.25 -9.95 3.41
CA LEU A 251 -8.59 -9.04 4.34
C LEU A 251 -9.53 -7.94 4.83
N PHE A 252 -10.27 -7.32 3.92
CA PHE A 252 -11.19 -6.22 4.21
C PHE A 252 -12.62 -6.68 4.50
N LYS A 253 -12.86 -7.99 4.53
CA LYS A 253 -14.19 -8.58 4.80
C LYS A 253 -15.27 -8.00 3.88
N VAL A 254 -14.92 -7.76 2.60
CA VAL A 254 -15.84 -7.21 1.60
C VAL A 254 -17.02 -8.17 1.40
N PRO A 255 -18.27 -7.70 1.45
CA PRO A 255 -19.45 -8.55 1.20
C PRO A 255 -19.37 -9.29 -0.13
N ALA A 256 -20.08 -10.42 -0.21
CA ALA A 256 -20.12 -11.25 -1.43
C ALA A 256 -20.97 -10.60 -2.52
#